data_74f4a5580f1ad5c668597b0a196d4da5
#
_entry.id   74f4a5580f1ad5c668597b0a196d4da5
#
_cell.length_a   1.000
_cell.length_b   1.000
_cell.length_c   1.000
_cell.angle_alpha   90.00
_cell.angle_beta   90.00
_cell.angle_gamma   90.00
#
_symmetry.space_group_name_H-M   'P 1'
#
loop_
_entity.id
_entity.type
_entity.pdbx_description
1 polymer ?
#
loop_
_entity_poly.entity_id
_entity_poly.type
_entity_poly.pdbx_seq_one_letter_code
_entity_poly.pdbx_strand_id
1 'polypeptide(L)'
;AEAYIEIEAADLMRFRSSQLYDADLPCAAEANMAKYLAAKASWEAANACIQFHGGFGFAHEYDIERKFRETRLYQVAPISTNLILSYIAEHVLGMPRSF
;
A
#
# COMPACT_ATOMS: atom_id res chain seq x y z
N ALA A 1 9.79 14.04 -2.51
CA ALA A 1 10.14 13.77 -1.11
C ALA A 1 8.99 13.03 -0.39
N GLU A 2 7.76 13.53 -0.47
CA GLU A 2 6.59 12.94 0.21
C GLU A 2 6.39 11.46 -0.17
N ALA A 3 6.33 11.17 -1.47
CA ALA A 3 6.20 9.79 -1.95
C ALA A 3 7.35 8.88 -1.45
N TYR A 4 8.57 9.39 -1.37
CA TYR A 4 9.70 8.65 -0.82
C TYR A 4 9.49 8.32 0.66
N ILE A 5 9.06 9.28 1.46
CA ILE A 5 8.79 9.08 2.90
C ILE A 5 7.69 8.02 3.11
N GLU A 6 6.64 8.05 2.30
CA GLU A 6 5.56 7.06 2.39
C GLU A 6 6.03 5.65 1.99
N ILE A 7 6.90 5.54 1.00
CA ILE A 7 7.50 4.26 0.59
C ILE A 7 8.38 3.70 1.72
N GLU A 8 9.23 4.53 2.33
CA GLU A 8 10.08 4.12 3.44
C GLU A 8 9.24 3.66 4.65
N ALA A 9 8.16 4.36 4.98
CA ALA A 9 7.26 3.98 6.06
C ALA A 9 6.58 2.62 5.77
N ALA A 10 6.16 2.39 4.54
CA ALA A 10 5.58 1.12 4.11
C ALA A 10 6.61 -0.01 4.20
N ASP A 11 7.86 0.24 3.81
CA ASP A 11 8.94 -0.75 3.86
C ASP A 11 9.31 -1.13 5.30
N LEU A 12 9.36 -0.18 6.22
CA LEU A 12 9.57 -0.44 7.64
C LEU A 12 8.47 -1.34 8.21
N MET A 13 7.21 -1.13 7.85
CA MET A 13 6.10 -1.97 8.30
C MET A 13 6.19 -3.38 7.69
N ARG A 14 6.55 -3.48 6.41
CA ARG A 14 6.82 -4.76 5.74
C ARG A 14 7.91 -5.54 6.48
N PHE A 15 9.00 -4.87 6.78
CA PHE A 15 10.13 -5.48 7.49
C PHE A 15 9.72 -5.94 8.89
N ARG A 16 8.96 -5.14 9.62
CA ARG A 16 8.42 -5.50 10.94
C ARG A 16 7.54 -6.76 10.86
N SER A 17 6.65 -6.83 9.88
CA SER A 17 5.82 -8.01 9.66
C SER A 17 6.65 -9.27 9.40
N SER A 18 7.69 -9.16 8.56
CA SER A 18 8.60 -10.27 8.25
C SER A 18 9.37 -10.73 9.48
N GLN A 19 9.87 -9.81 10.31
CA GLN A 19 10.57 -10.16 11.56
C GLN A 19 9.68 -10.94 12.52
N LEU A 20 8.41 -10.55 12.65
CA LEU A 20 7.45 -11.27 13.50
C LEU A 20 7.19 -12.67 12.98
N TYR A 21 7.00 -12.79 11.66
CA TYR A 21 6.82 -14.08 11.01
C TYR A 21 8.01 -15.02 11.22
N ASP A 22 9.23 -14.52 11.00
CA ASP A 22 10.46 -15.30 11.18
C ASP A 22 10.69 -15.74 12.64
N ALA A 23 10.11 -15.01 13.59
CA ALA A 23 10.17 -15.32 15.02
C ALA A 23 8.99 -16.21 15.50
N ASP A 24 8.17 -16.74 14.60
CA ASP A 24 6.93 -17.50 14.90
C ASP A 24 5.95 -16.73 15.81
N LEU A 25 5.93 -15.39 15.68
CA LEU A 25 5.01 -14.52 16.41
C LEU A 25 3.82 -14.11 15.55
N PRO A 26 2.66 -13.82 16.18
CA PRO A 26 1.52 -13.25 15.45
C PRO A 26 1.90 -12.00 14.66
N CYS A 27 1.63 -11.98 13.36
CA CYS A 27 1.99 -10.88 12.45
C CYS A 27 0.84 -10.41 11.56
N ALA A 28 -0.37 -10.89 11.78
CA ALA A 28 -1.50 -10.61 10.89
C ALA A 28 -1.84 -9.10 10.85
N ALA A 29 -1.75 -8.40 11.98
CA ALA A 29 -1.99 -6.96 12.04
C ALA A 29 -0.96 -6.20 11.21
N GLU A 30 0.33 -6.48 11.42
CA GLU A 30 1.44 -5.85 10.73
C GLU A 30 1.44 -6.16 9.23
N ALA A 31 1.10 -7.40 8.84
CA ALA A 31 0.99 -7.77 7.42
C ALA A 31 -0.13 -6.99 6.71
N ASN A 32 -1.27 -6.83 7.37
CA ASN A 32 -2.36 -6.01 6.85
C ASN A 32 -1.98 -4.52 6.77
N MET A 33 -1.32 -3.98 7.79
CA MET A 33 -0.82 -2.60 7.78
C MET A 33 0.20 -2.39 6.68
N ALA A 34 1.15 -3.32 6.51
CA ALA A 34 2.15 -3.25 5.44
C ALA A 34 1.50 -3.24 4.05
N LYS A 35 0.52 -4.12 3.82
CA LYS A 35 -0.22 -4.16 2.55
C LYS A 35 -0.98 -2.85 2.30
N TYR A 36 -1.64 -2.31 3.31
CA TYR A 36 -2.36 -1.03 3.21
C TYR A 36 -1.42 0.12 2.85
N LEU A 37 -0.33 0.27 3.61
CA LEU A 37 0.65 1.33 3.40
C LEU A 37 1.32 1.22 2.03
N ALA A 38 1.75 0.03 1.64
CA ALA A 38 2.42 -0.19 0.35
C ALA A 38 1.48 0.09 -0.83
N ALA A 39 0.22 -0.33 -0.74
CA ALA A 39 -0.78 -0.07 -1.78
C ALA A 39 -1.03 1.44 -1.93
N LYS A 40 -1.15 2.16 -0.81
CA LYS A 40 -1.32 3.61 -0.81
C LYS A 40 -0.08 4.33 -1.36
N ALA A 41 1.11 4.02 -0.82
CA ALA A 41 2.36 4.65 -1.22
C ALA A 41 2.65 4.46 -2.72
N SER A 42 2.43 3.25 -3.25
CA SER A 42 2.66 2.98 -4.68
C SER A 42 1.70 3.78 -5.58
N TRP A 43 0.45 3.90 -5.18
CA TRP A 43 -0.55 4.69 -5.91
C TRP A 43 -0.19 6.18 -5.93
N GLU A 44 0.13 6.76 -4.77
CA GLU A 44 0.50 8.17 -4.66
C GLU A 44 1.82 8.47 -5.41
N ALA A 45 2.79 7.58 -5.33
CA ALA A 45 4.04 7.72 -6.08
C ALA A 45 3.80 7.70 -7.59
N ALA A 46 2.97 6.78 -8.09
CA ALA A 46 2.63 6.73 -9.52
C ALA A 46 1.87 7.98 -9.97
N ASN A 47 0.95 8.48 -9.14
CA ASN A 47 0.23 9.72 -9.41
C ASN A 47 1.18 10.92 -9.48
N ALA A 48 2.10 11.04 -8.53
CA ALA A 48 3.13 12.09 -8.55
C ALA A 48 4.03 11.98 -9.79
N CYS A 49 4.41 10.77 -10.20
CA CYS A 49 5.21 10.57 -11.40
C CYS A 49 4.49 11.06 -12.66
N ILE A 50 3.21 10.76 -12.85
CA ILE A 50 2.43 11.32 -13.98
C ILE A 50 2.42 12.84 -13.93
N GLN A 51 2.16 13.42 -12.77
CA GLN A 51 2.12 14.86 -12.59
C GLN A 51 3.44 15.54 -12.99
N PHE A 52 4.57 15.00 -12.55
CA PHE A 52 5.89 15.58 -12.84
C PHE A 52 6.36 15.35 -14.28
N HIS A 53 5.88 14.32 -14.94
CA HIS A 53 6.17 14.11 -16.36
C HIS A 53 5.30 15.00 -17.28
N GLY A 54 4.27 15.65 -16.75
CA GLY A 54 3.35 16.45 -17.55
C GLY A 54 2.73 15.64 -18.69
N GLY A 55 2.67 16.19 -19.89
CA GLY A 55 2.13 15.50 -21.06
C GLY A 55 2.85 14.18 -21.40
N PHE A 56 4.13 14.09 -21.15
CA PHE A 56 4.92 12.86 -21.36
C PHE A 56 4.50 11.70 -20.43
N GLY A 57 3.85 11.98 -19.30
CA GLY A 57 3.30 10.96 -18.42
C GLY A 57 2.23 10.09 -19.07
N PHE A 58 1.58 10.60 -20.11
CA PHE A 58 0.60 9.86 -20.91
C PHE A 58 1.21 9.14 -22.13
N ALA A 59 2.49 9.39 -22.42
CA ALA A 59 3.15 8.80 -23.56
C ALA A 59 3.57 7.36 -23.28
N HIS A 60 3.28 6.48 -24.22
CA HIS A 60 3.52 5.03 -24.11
C HIS A 60 5.01 4.71 -23.85
N GLU A 61 5.92 5.50 -24.42
CA GLU A 61 7.37 5.29 -24.37
C GLU A 61 7.99 5.43 -22.96
N TYR A 62 7.33 6.17 -22.05
CA TYR A 62 7.83 6.41 -20.71
C TYR A 62 7.35 5.39 -19.67
N ASP A 63 6.44 4.49 -20.03
CA ASP A 63 5.85 3.48 -19.13
C ASP A 63 5.12 4.03 -17.89
N ILE A 64 5.07 5.31 -17.67
CA ILE A 64 4.49 5.93 -16.46
C ILE A 64 2.97 5.67 -16.41
N GLU A 65 2.27 5.83 -17.53
CA GLU A 65 0.83 5.58 -17.61
C GLU A 65 0.49 4.11 -17.31
N ARG A 66 1.36 3.18 -17.73
CA ARG A 66 1.21 1.76 -17.44
C ARG A 66 1.39 1.48 -15.95
N LYS A 67 2.44 2.02 -15.32
CA LYS A 67 2.68 1.90 -13.88
C LYS A 67 1.54 2.49 -13.06
N PHE A 68 1.00 3.63 -13.46
CA PHE A 68 -0.17 4.22 -12.81
C PHE A 68 -1.37 3.28 -12.85
N ARG A 69 -1.68 2.65 -13.98
CA ARG A 69 -2.76 1.66 -14.09
C ARG A 69 -2.48 0.40 -13.25
N GLU A 70 -1.26 -0.11 -13.28
CA GLU A 70 -0.86 -1.30 -12.53
C GLU A 70 -0.96 -1.09 -11.02
N THR A 71 -0.51 0.05 -10.50
CA THR A 71 -0.55 0.33 -9.06
C THR A 71 -1.97 0.42 -8.51
N ARG A 72 -2.94 0.77 -9.34
CA ARG A 72 -4.35 0.76 -8.95
C ARG A 72 -4.84 -0.63 -8.53
N LEU A 73 -4.30 -1.67 -9.13
CA LEU A 73 -4.63 -3.05 -8.77
C LEU A 73 -4.37 -3.34 -7.29
N TYR A 74 -3.29 -2.83 -6.74
CA TYR A 74 -2.92 -3.10 -5.35
C TYR A 74 -3.88 -2.49 -4.31
N GLN A 75 -4.73 -1.55 -4.70
CA GLN A 75 -5.78 -1.03 -3.85
C GLN A 75 -6.96 -2.00 -3.68
N VAL A 76 -7.16 -2.89 -4.64
CA VAL A 76 -8.33 -3.77 -4.70
C VAL A 76 -7.99 -5.26 -4.62
N ALA A 77 -6.75 -5.66 -4.91
CA ALA A 77 -6.33 -7.06 -5.00
C ALA A 77 -5.01 -7.31 -4.23
N PRO A 78 -4.80 -8.53 -3.69
CA PRO A 78 -5.78 -9.62 -3.54
C PRO A 78 -6.81 -9.32 -2.46
N ILE A 79 -6.47 -8.44 -1.49
CA ILE A 79 -7.35 -7.98 -0.42
C ILE A 79 -7.49 -6.47 -0.56
N SER A 80 -8.73 -5.99 -0.62
CA SER A 80 -8.98 -4.55 -0.75
C SER A 80 -8.57 -3.77 0.50
N THR A 81 -8.17 -2.52 0.30
CA THR A 81 -7.83 -1.63 1.40
C THR A 81 -8.99 -1.43 2.38
N ASN A 82 -10.24 -1.49 1.93
CA ASN A 82 -11.41 -1.41 2.79
C ASN A 82 -11.52 -2.60 3.75
N LEU A 83 -11.26 -3.82 3.27
CA LEU A 83 -11.26 -5.01 4.12
C LEU A 83 -10.12 -4.98 5.13
N ILE A 84 -8.96 -4.45 4.75
CA ILE A 84 -7.84 -4.26 5.68
C ILE A 84 -8.22 -3.28 6.80
N LEU A 85 -8.84 -2.16 6.48
CA LEU A 85 -9.30 -1.20 7.48
C LEU A 85 -10.34 -1.82 8.42
N SER A 86 -11.28 -2.61 7.90
CA SER A 86 -12.24 -3.34 8.72
C SER A 86 -11.54 -4.34 9.66
N TYR A 87 -10.56 -5.08 9.15
CA TYR A 87 -9.77 -6.00 9.96
C TYR A 87 -9.05 -5.29 11.12
N ILE A 88 -8.39 -4.19 10.84
CA ILE A 88 -7.66 -3.40 11.87
C ILE A 88 -8.65 -2.82 12.88
N ALA A 89 -9.78 -2.29 12.43
CA ALA A 89 -10.81 -1.75 13.32
C ALA A 89 -11.33 -2.82 14.29
N GLU A 90 -11.68 -4.00 13.79
CA GLU A 90 -12.24 -5.08 14.58
C GLU A 90 -11.20 -5.74 15.49
N HIS A 91 -10.09 -6.18 14.92
CA HIS A 91 -9.15 -7.06 15.62
C HIS A 91 -8.02 -6.34 16.36
N VAL A 92 -7.70 -5.11 16.02
CA VAL A 92 -6.65 -4.33 16.68
C VAL A 92 -7.25 -3.27 17.61
N LEU A 93 -8.26 -2.53 17.13
CA LEU A 93 -8.88 -1.44 17.90
C LEU A 93 -10.08 -1.90 18.74
N GLY A 94 -10.55 -3.15 18.58
CA GLY A 94 -11.67 -3.68 19.35
C GLY A 94 -13.02 -3.05 19.00
N MET A 95 -13.16 -2.48 17.80
CA MET A 95 -14.41 -1.90 17.35
C MET A 95 -15.43 -2.97 16.98
N PRO A 96 -16.73 -2.72 17.11
CA PRO A 96 -17.76 -3.67 16.72
C PRO A 96 -17.73 -3.88 15.20
N ARG A 97 -17.99 -5.14 14.80
CA ARG A 97 -18.11 -5.48 13.39
C ARG A 97 -19.31 -4.77 12.75
N SER A 98 -19.09 -4.18 11.58
CA SER A 98 -20.12 -3.38 10.89
C SER A 98 -20.93 -4.17 9.86
N PHE A 99 -20.49 -5.37 9.53
CA PHE A 99 -21.15 -6.22 8.53
C PHE A 99 -20.93 -7.73 8.80
#